data_84260e3f6878caaa831438ae38158321
#
_entry.id   84260e3f6878caaa831438ae38158321
#
_cell.length_a   1.000
_cell.length_b   1.000
_cell.length_c   1.000
_cell.angle_alpha   90.00
_cell.angle_beta   90.00
_cell.angle_gamma   90.00
#
_symmetry.space_group_name_H-M   'P 1'
#
loop_
_entity.id
_entity.type
_entity.pdbx_description
1 polymer ?
#
loop_
_entity_poly.entity_id
_entity_poly.type
_entity_poly.pdbx_seq_one_letter_code
_entity_poly.pdbx_strand_id
1 'polypeptide(L)'
;MNGARSLLATMVANGVTTVFANPGTSEMHFVAALDDATDVRAVLCLFEGVATGAADGYARVTGRPAATLLHLGPGLANGWANLHNARRARVPLLNVIGDHATYHARYDAPLQSDIAAVAGALDGPVFNPQRPEDVAAETARAIAGAYGPPARVATLVLPADVSWGEVATPPAHWPVAAPTSAPVPDEGLIHLAATRLRTTRSAIFLGSAATTQSLMDLAQRIGAASGAKVMVETFPTTMDRGAGVVQPERLIYLSEFAVAQLADLKTLVLIGANEPVGFFAYPDVPSRLVGPDCHVVALAPPGVDAGAALAALVDQLDAPSAATPSGVAPEPPSGALTTASFAAAIAATMPEHAILSDESNTSGIHLYGATAFAAPHRLLTLTGGAIGFGLPVAVGAAIGSSSRVIALESDGSMMYTLQALWTMAREALDVTVVVLSNRRYAILDFERQRVGATGAGDASERLLALDRPTIDFCGLARAMGIPATLVATAHDLVDALRRSYATEGPSLIEVPLPSAF
;
A
#
# COMPACT_ATOMS: atom_id res chain seq x y z
N MET A 1 -19.79 -22.80 -22.73
CA MET A 1 -19.06 -21.78 -21.98
C MET A 1 -17.82 -22.42 -21.42
N ASN A 2 -16.65 -21.77 -21.46
CA ASN A 2 -15.42 -22.34 -20.91
C ASN A 2 -15.14 -21.82 -19.47
N GLY A 3 -14.11 -22.41 -18.80
CA GLY A 3 -13.75 -22.03 -17.44
C GLY A 3 -13.31 -20.58 -17.29
N ALA A 4 -12.63 -20.00 -18.28
CA ALA A 4 -12.24 -18.58 -18.28
C ALA A 4 -13.45 -17.64 -18.26
N ARG A 5 -14.47 -17.91 -19.06
CA ARG A 5 -15.74 -17.15 -19.03
C ARG A 5 -16.49 -17.34 -17.73
N SER A 6 -16.43 -18.55 -17.15
CA SER A 6 -17.00 -18.84 -15.82
C SER A 6 -16.32 -18.01 -14.72
N LEU A 7 -14.99 -17.90 -14.77
CA LEU A 7 -14.21 -17.04 -13.86
C LEU A 7 -14.66 -15.58 -13.95
N LEU A 8 -14.64 -14.98 -15.18
CA LEU A 8 -14.98 -13.58 -15.39
C LEU A 8 -16.41 -13.26 -14.97
N ALA A 9 -17.37 -14.12 -15.32
CA ALA A 9 -18.76 -13.93 -14.94
C ALA A 9 -18.95 -13.97 -13.40
N THR A 10 -18.21 -14.85 -12.71
CA THR A 10 -18.21 -14.91 -11.24
C THR A 10 -17.55 -13.70 -10.64
N MET A 11 -16.45 -13.20 -11.21
CA MET A 11 -15.80 -11.95 -10.77
C MET A 11 -16.78 -10.78 -10.85
N VAL A 12 -17.45 -10.58 -12.00
CA VAL A 12 -18.44 -9.51 -12.21
C VAL A 12 -19.59 -9.62 -11.20
N ALA A 13 -20.15 -10.82 -11.02
CA ALA A 13 -21.22 -11.05 -10.04
C ALA A 13 -20.83 -10.70 -8.60
N ASN A 14 -19.52 -10.69 -8.29
CA ASN A 14 -18.96 -10.33 -7.00
C ASN A 14 -18.34 -8.91 -6.97
N GLY A 15 -18.56 -8.09 -8.00
CA GLY A 15 -18.09 -6.71 -8.04
C GLY A 15 -16.59 -6.56 -8.28
N VAL A 16 -15.88 -7.61 -8.72
CA VAL A 16 -14.48 -7.56 -9.15
C VAL A 16 -14.45 -7.27 -10.65
N THR A 17 -14.35 -6.00 -10.99
CA THR A 17 -14.50 -5.49 -12.36
C THR A 17 -13.22 -4.88 -12.94
N THR A 18 -12.10 -4.98 -12.23
CA THR A 18 -10.81 -4.46 -12.71
C THR A 18 -9.75 -5.55 -12.62
N VAL A 19 -9.01 -5.74 -13.71
CA VAL A 19 -7.92 -6.71 -13.83
C VAL A 19 -6.64 -6.00 -14.28
N PHE A 20 -5.58 -6.13 -13.52
CA PHE A 20 -4.23 -5.71 -13.90
C PHE A 20 -3.47 -6.93 -14.40
N ALA A 21 -2.97 -6.90 -15.62
CA ALA A 21 -2.50 -8.10 -16.29
C ALA A 21 -1.14 -7.93 -16.97
N ASN A 22 -0.34 -8.97 -16.89
CA ASN A 22 0.76 -9.25 -17.84
C ASN A 22 0.62 -10.72 -18.28
N PRO A 23 -0.22 -11.00 -19.30
CA PRO A 23 -0.58 -12.37 -19.65
C PRO A 23 0.49 -13.05 -20.50
N GLY A 24 0.52 -14.40 -20.44
CA GLY A 24 1.28 -15.25 -21.33
C GLY A 24 0.39 -16.32 -21.99
N THR A 25 1.00 -17.38 -22.50
CA THR A 25 0.31 -18.40 -23.29
C THR A 25 -0.82 -19.13 -22.54
N SER A 26 -0.62 -19.43 -21.26
CA SER A 26 -1.61 -20.17 -20.45
C SER A 26 -2.88 -19.35 -20.17
N GLU A 27 -2.81 -18.04 -20.26
CA GLU A 27 -3.89 -17.11 -19.95
C GLU A 27 -4.71 -16.69 -21.19
N MET A 28 -4.40 -17.20 -22.41
CA MET A 28 -5.03 -16.74 -23.66
C MET A 28 -6.54 -16.94 -23.70
N HIS A 29 -7.08 -17.96 -23.03
CA HIS A 29 -8.54 -18.14 -22.96
C HIS A 29 -9.21 -17.13 -22.00
N PHE A 30 -8.50 -16.70 -20.96
CA PHE A 30 -8.95 -15.57 -20.12
C PHE A 30 -8.93 -14.26 -20.94
N VAL A 31 -7.84 -14.00 -21.67
CA VAL A 31 -7.70 -12.79 -22.51
C VAL A 31 -8.81 -12.75 -23.57
N ALA A 32 -9.06 -13.86 -24.27
CA ALA A 32 -10.15 -13.94 -25.25
C ALA A 32 -11.55 -13.79 -24.63
N ALA A 33 -11.74 -14.23 -23.40
CA ALA A 33 -13.02 -14.11 -22.72
C ALA A 33 -13.34 -12.67 -22.28
N LEU A 34 -12.34 -11.78 -22.21
CA LEU A 34 -12.56 -10.35 -21.91
C LEU A 34 -13.37 -9.65 -23.00
N ASP A 35 -13.32 -10.11 -24.26
CA ASP A 35 -14.11 -9.53 -25.36
C ASP A 35 -15.63 -9.62 -25.11
N ASP A 36 -16.06 -10.63 -24.37
CA ASP A 36 -17.46 -10.84 -23.98
C ASP A 36 -17.81 -10.25 -22.60
N ALA A 37 -16.80 -9.88 -21.78
CA ALA A 37 -16.95 -9.39 -20.41
C ALA A 37 -16.84 -7.85 -20.35
N THR A 38 -17.79 -7.14 -20.98
CA THR A 38 -17.76 -5.68 -21.16
C THR A 38 -17.75 -4.88 -19.85
N ASP A 39 -18.16 -5.49 -18.74
CA ASP A 39 -18.12 -4.89 -17.41
C ASP A 39 -16.74 -4.98 -16.74
N VAL A 40 -15.77 -5.65 -17.38
CA VAL A 40 -14.41 -5.82 -16.84
C VAL A 40 -13.44 -4.87 -17.54
N ARG A 41 -12.83 -3.97 -16.78
CA ARG A 41 -11.70 -3.17 -17.24
C ARG A 41 -10.40 -3.97 -17.10
N ALA A 42 -9.77 -4.31 -18.20
CA ALA A 42 -8.46 -4.93 -18.23
C ALA A 42 -7.36 -3.88 -18.49
N VAL A 43 -6.35 -3.83 -17.64
CA VAL A 43 -5.23 -2.88 -17.70
C VAL A 43 -3.93 -3.64 -17.92
N LEU A 44 -3.27 -3.37 -19.05
CA LEU A 44 -1.97 -3.99 -19.35
C LEU A 44 -0.85 -3.32 -18.54
N CYS A 45 -0.08 -4.15 -17.85
CA CYS A 45 1.14 -3.77 -17.15
C CYS A 45 2.32 -4.51 -17.79
N LEU A 46 3.42 -3.80 -18.09
CA LEU A 46 4.58 -4.41 -18.76
C LEU A 46 5.51 -5.20 -17.82
N PHE A 47 5.12 -5.35 -16.59
CA PHE A 47 5.82 -6.12 -15.55
C PHE A 47 4.82 -6.53 -14.46
N GLU A 48 4.89 -7.76 -13.98
CA GLU A 48 3.93 -8.27 -13.00
C GLU A 48 4.01 -7.55 -11.65
N GLY A 49 5.19 -7.03 -11.28
CA GLY A 49 5.34 -6.15 -10.12
C GLY A 49 4.50 -4.87 -10.23
N VAL A 50 4.30 -4.35 -11.47
CA VAL A 50 3.38 -3.24 -11.71
C VAL A 50 1.93 -3.70 -11.56
N ALA A 51 1.58 -4.87 -12.12
CA ALA A 51 0.21 -5.39 -12.04
C ALA A 51 -0.24 -5.61 -10.58
N THR A 52 0.61 -6.23 -9.78
CA THR A 52 0.31 -6.54 -8.37
C THR A 52 0.27 -5.30 -7.48
N GLY A 53 1.18 -4.33 -7.69
CA GLY A 53 1.14 -3.06 -6.97
C GLY A 53 -0.03 -2.16 -7.39
N ALA A 54 -0.45 -2.20 -8.67
CA ALA A 54 -1.65 -1.50 -9.12
C ALA A 54 -2.92 -2.09 -8.50
N ALA A 55 -3.02 -3.41 -8.40
CA ALA A 55 -4.13 -4.06 -7.71
C ALA A 55 -4.18 -3.68 -6.22
N ASP A 56 -3.02 -3.59 -5.54
CA ASP A 56 -2.90 -3.07 -4.17
C ASP A 56 -3.41 -1.62 -4.08
N GLY A 57 -2.93 -0.72 -4.94
CA GLY A 57 -3.34 0.69 -4.95
C GLY A 57 -4.84 0.88 -5.19
N TYR A 58 -5.41 0.12 -6.14
CA TYR A 58 -6.84 0.11 -6.39
C TYR A 58 -7.64 -0.30 -5.15
N ALA A 59 -7.23 -1.39 -4.48
CA ALA A 59 -7.90 -1.89 -3.30
C ALA A 59 -7.82 -0.91 -2.12
N ARG A 60 -6.70 -0.22 -1.94
CA ARG A 60 -6.52 0.81 -0.89
C ARG A 60 -7.51 1.96 -0.99
N VAL A 61 -7.85 2.38 -2.21
CA VAL A 61 -8.71 3.56 -2.40
C VAL A 61 -10.18 3.20 -2.54
N THR A 62 -10.50 2.00 -3.06
CA THR A 62 -11.88 1.56 -3.29
C THR A 62 -12.46 0.70 -2.16
N GLY A 63 -11.59 0.06 -1.35
CA GLY A 63 -11.99 -0.98 -0.40
C GLY A 63 -12.47 -2.28 -1.06
N ARG A 64 -12.29 -2.42 -2.39
CA ARG A 64 -12.73 -3.58 -3.19
C ARG A 64 -11.52 -4.28 -3.80
N PRO A 65 -11.56 -5.62 -3.95
CA PRO A 65 -10.49 -6.31 -4.64
C PRO A 65 -10.46 -5.95 -6.12
N ALA A 66 -9.25 -5.73 -6.66
CA ALA A 66 -8.97 -5.93 -8.07
C ALA A 66 -8.43 -7.34 -8.27
N ALA A 67 -8.51 -7.84 -9.50
CA ALA A 67 -7.81 -9.06 -9.88
C ALA A 67 -6.46 -8.74 -10.52
N THR A 68 -5.49 -9.64 -10.35
CA THR A 68 -4.30 -9.71 -11.19
C THR A 68 -4.38 -10.90 -12.12
N LEU A 69 -3.70 -10.84 -13.27
CA LEU A 69 -3.51 -11.99 -14.15
C LEU A 69 -2.02 -12.14 -14.43
N LEU A 70 -1.41 -13.19 -13.88
CA LEU A 70 0.03 -13.43 -13.89
C LEU A 70 0.36 -14.72 -14.64
N HIS A 71 1.53 -14.74 -15.32
CA HIS A 71 1.96 -15.87 -16.13
C HIS A 71 2.78 -16.88 -15.33
N LEU A 72 2.16 -17.96 -14.88
CA LEU A 72 2.76 -19.09 -14.16
C LEU A 72 3.61 -18.67 -12.93
N GLY A 73 4.51 -19.53 -12.52
CA GLY A 73 5.42 -19.27 -11.39
C GLY A 73 6.36 -18.09 -11.62
N PRO A 74 7.00 -17.92 -12.78
CA PRO A 74 7.81 -16.72 -13.06
C PRO A 74 7.03 -15.42 -12.94
N GLY A 75 5.80 -15.35 -13.43
CA GLY A 75 4.95 -14.16 -13.27
C GLY A 75 4.58 -13.89 -11.82
N LEU A 76 4.28 -14.94 -11.03
CA LEU A 76 4.10 -14.81 -9.59
C LEU A 76 5.37 -14.29 -8.91
N ALA A 77 6.53 -14.84 -9.26
CA ALA A 77 7.82 -14.41 -8.69
C ALA A 77 8.14 -12.95 -9.01
N ASN A 78 7.87 -12.49 -10.24
CA ASN A 78 8.02 -11.08 -10.63
C ASN A 78 7.07 -10.15 -9.85
N GLY A 79 5.85 -10.60 -9.54
CA GLY A 79 4.87 -9.83 -8.77
C GLY A 79 5.05 -9.89 -7.26
N TRP A 80 5.94 -10.75 -6.75
CA TRP A 80 6.04 -11.12 -5.33
C TRP A 80 6.25 -9.93 -4.38
N ALA A 81 7.13 -8.99 -4.71
CA ALA A 81 7.46 -7.87 -3.84
C ALA A 81 6.21 -7.03 -3.51
N ASN A 82 5.38 -6.73 -4.50
CA ASN A 82 4.16 -5.95 -4.29
C ASN A 82 3.01 -6.79 -3.72
N LEU A 83 2.95 -8.11 -3.98
CA LEU A 83 2.05 -9.01 -3.25
C LEU A 83 2.42 -9.08 -1.75
N HIS A 84 3.72 -9.06 -1.42
CA HIS A 84 4.17 -8.96 -0.03
C HIS A 84 3.73 -7.63 0.60
N ASN A 85 3.85 -6.49 -0.10
CA ASN A 85 3.35 -5.20 0.36
C ASN A 85 1.83 -5.24 0.59
N ALA A 86 1.05 -5.80 -0.35
CA ALA A 86 -0.40 -5.96 -0.24
C ALA A 86 -0.81 -6.86 0.94
N ARG A 87 -0.09 -7.98 1.17
CA ARG A 87 -0.27 -8.83 2.35
C ARG A 87 -0.07 -8.06 3.65
N ARG A 88 1.00 -7.27 3.74
CA ARG A 88 1.29 -6.44 4.92
C ARG A 88 0.27 -5.33 5.11
N ALA A 89 -0.22 -4.78 4.00
CA ALA A 89 -1.28 -3.76 3.98
C ALA A 89 -2.67 -4.31 4.33
N ARG A 90 -2.86 -5.65 4.30
CA ARG A 90 -4.15 -6.30 4.50
C ARG A 90 -5.23 -5.73 3.60
N VAL A 91 -4.93 -5.63 2.32
CA VAL A 91 -5.91 -5.23 1.31
C VAL A 91 -6.52 -6.45 0.63
N PRO A 92 -7.79 -6.40 0.24
CA PRO A 92 -8.40 -7.49 -0.51
C PRO A 92 -7.83 -7.52 -1.94
N LEU A 93 -7.34 -8.69 -2.39
CA LEU A 93 -6.80 -8.86 -3.74
C LEU A 93 -7.10 -10.27 -4.25
N LEU A 94 -7.59 -10.39 -5.50
CA LEU A 94 -7.75 -11.67 -6.19
C LEU A 94 -6.57 -11.88 -7.14
N ASN A 95 -5.63 -12.73 -6.75
CA ASN A 95 -4.43 -13.03 -7.51
C ASN A 95 -4.69 -14.26 -8.40
N VAL A 96 -4.99 -14.05 -9.69
CA VAL A 96 -5.20 -15.12 -10.67
C VAL A 96 -3.89 -15.42 -11.36
N ILE A 97 -3.49 -16.69 -11.36
CA ILE A 97 -2.25 -17.17 -11.97
C ILE A 97 -2.58 -18.31 -12.92
N GLY A 98 -2.22 -18.16 -14.19
CA GLY A 98 -2.32 -19.27 -15.13
C GLY A 98 -1.33 -20.37 -14.76
N ASP A 99 -1.65 -21.60 -15.13
CA ASP A 99 -0.77 -22.75 -14.94
C ASP A 99 -0.78 -23.64 -16.17
N HIS A 100 0.16 -24.58 -16.24
CA HIS A 100 0.13 -25.65 -17.23
C HIS A 100 -1.16 -26.46 -17.15
N ALA A 101 -1.55 -27.08 -18.28
CA ALA A 101 -2.64 -28.02 -18.27
C ALA A 101 -2.38 -29.16 -17.24
N THR A 102 -3.41 -29.61 -16.54
CA THR A 102 -3.30 -30.60 -15.45
C THR A 102 -2.56 -31.86 -15.89
N TYR A 103 -2.80 -32.34 -17.13
CA TYR A 103 -2.12 -33.51 -17.70
C TYR A 103 -0.68 -33.22 -18.12
N HIS A 104 -0.28 -31.94 -18.26
CA HIS A 104 1.05 -31.53 -18.75
C HIS A 104 2.04 -31.32 -17.59
N ALA A 105 1.60 -30.92 -16.42
CA ALA A 105 2.44 -30.61 -15.25
C ALA A 105 3.45 -31.72 -14.90
N ARG A 106 3.08 -33.00 -15.07
CA ARG A 106 3.94 -34.16 -14.80
C ARG A 106 5.20 -34.25 -15.67
N TYR A 107 5.29 -33.49 -16.76
CA TYR A 107 6.43 -33.53 -17.67
C TYR A 107 7.52 -32.51 -17.33
N ASP A 108 7.34 -31.73 -16.25
CA ASP A 108 8.29 -30.73 -15.77
C ASP A 108 8.77 -29.80 -16.91
N ALA A 109 7.80 -29.21 -17.61
CA ALA A 109 8.07 -28.30 -18.72
C ALA A 109 8.85 -27.06 -18.23
N PRO A 110 9.56 -26.31 -19.11
CA PRO A 110 10.48 -25.24 -18.69
C PRO A 110 9.91 -24.17 -17.76
N LEU A 111 8.59 -23.93 -17.75
CA LEU A 111 7.93 -22.97 -16.87
C LEU A 111 7.20 -23.64 -15.69
N GLN A 112 7.31 -24.96 -15.54
CA GLN A 112 6.69 -25.68 -14.43
C GLN A 112 7.27 -25.22 -13.10
N SER A 113 6.40 -24.99 -12.13
CA SER A 113 6.78 -24.61 -10.77
C SER A 113 5.64 -24.92 -9.79
N ASP A 114 5.97 -25.06 -8.52
CA ASP A 114 4.97 -25.22 -7.46
C ASP A 114 4.38 -23.86 -7.07
N ILE A 115 3.44 -23.37 -7.91
CA ILE A 115 2.79 -22.08 -7.74
C ILE A 115 2.05 -22.01 -6.40
N ALA A 116 1.39 -23.11 -6.01
CA ALA A 116 0.61 -23.15 -4.77
C ALA A 116 1.47 -23.00 -3.52
N ALA A 117 2.66 -23.65 -3.49
CA ALA A 117 3.61 -23.49 -2.39
C ALA A 117 4.13 -22.06 -2.28
N VAL A 118 4.49 -21.44 -3.41
CA VAL A 118 4.95 -20.05 -3.42
C VAL A 118 3.83 -19.12 -2.97
N ALA A 119 2.62 -19.25 -3.52
CA ALA A 119 1.47 -18.42 -3.14
C ALA A 119 1.06 -18.61 -1.67
N GLY A 120 1.23 -19.80 -1.11
CA GLY A 120 0.94 -20.10 0.30
C GLY A 120 1.70 -19.22 1.29
N ALA A 121 2.89 -18.72 0.93
CA ALA A 121 3.66 -17.82 1.78
C ALA A 121 3.05 -16.40 1.90
N LEU A 122 1.98 -16.09 1.16
CA LEU A 122 1.23 -14.83 1.29
C LEU A 122 0.18 -14.86 2.43
N ASP A 123 0.08 -15.95 3.21
CA ASP A 123 -0.90 -16.15 4.29
C ASP A 123 -2.38 -16.01 3.85
N GLY A 124 -2.64 -16.06 2.57
CA GLY A 124 -3.98 -16.04 1.99
C GLY A 124 -4.43 -17.42 1.54
N PRO A 125 -5.72 -17.62 1.29
CA PRO A 125 -6.21 -18.87 0.75
C PRO A 125 -5.75 -19.07 -0.70
N VAL A 126 -5.39 -20.31 -1.03
CA VAL A 126 -4.99 -20.73 -2.38
C VAL A 126 -6.02 -21.74 -2.89
N PHE A 127 -6.56 -21.48 -4.07
CA PHE A 127 -7.51 -22.33 -4.77
C PHE A 127 -6.90 -22.79 -6.08
N ASN A 128 -7.18 -24.04 -6.46
CA ASN A 128 -6.67 -24.63 -7.70
C ASN A 128 -7.74 -25.59 -8.28
N PRO A 129 -8.75 -25.06 -9.00
CA PRO A 129 -9.78 -25.87 -9.60
C PRO A 129 -9.17 -26.85 -10.61
N GLN A 130 -9.59 -28.11 -10.53
CA GLN A 130 -9.10 -29.20 -11.39
C GLN A 130 -10.04 -29.49 -12.55
N ARG A 131 -11.22 -28.90 -12.56
CA ARG A 131 -12.24 -29.05 -13.60
C ARG A 131 -12.90 -27.71 -13.90
N PRO A 132 -13.35 -27.47 -15.15
CA PRO A 132 -14.02 -26.23 -15.54
C PRO A 132 -15.27 -25.92 -14.68
N GLU A 133 -15.99 -26.95 -14.21
CA GLU A 133 -17.20 -26.80 -13.39
C GLU A 133 -16.91 -26.23 -12.00
N ASP A 134 -15.71 -26.42 -11.47
CA ASP A 134 -15.32 -25.98 -10.12
C ASP A 134 -14.93 -24.49 -10.10
N VAL A 135 -14.61 -23.89 -11.27
CA VAL A 135 -14.06 -22.53 -11.36
C VAL A 135 -14.97 -21.49 -10.72
N ALA A 136 -16.27 -21.50 -10.99
CA ALA A 136 -17.19 -20.51 -10.43
C ALA A 136 -17.20 -20.54 -8.89
N ALA A 137 -17.34 -21.74 -8.32
CA ALA A 137 -17.42 -21.91 -6.87
C ALA A 137 -16.09 -21.51 -6.18
N GLU A 138 -14.96 -21.92 -6.74
CA GLU A 138 -13.65 -21.59 -6.18
C GLU A 138 -13.30 -20.11 -6.35
N THR A 139 -13.70 -19.47 -7.44
CA THR A 139 -13.56 -18.02 -7.61
C THR A 139 -14.34 -17.24 -6.55
N ALA A 140 -15.60 -17.61 -6.31
CA ALA A 140 -16.39 -16.95 -5.26
C ALA A 140 -15.79 -17.15 -3.86
N ARG A 141 -15.27 -18.35 -3.56
CA ARG A 141 -14.55 -18.63 -2.31
C ARG A 141 -13.25 -17.83 -2.20
N ALA A 142 -12.51 -17.67 -3.30
CA ALA A 142 -11.31 -16.86 -3.34
C ALA A 142 -11.63 -15.38 -3.05
N ILE A 143 -12.68 -14.83 -3.66
CA ILE A 143 -13.13 -13.46 -3.40
C ILE A 143 -13.59 -13.29 -1.95
N ALA A 144 -14.37 -14.23 -1.40
CA ALA A 144 -14.73 -14.23 0.03
C ALA A 144 -13.50 -14.25 0.93
N GLY A 145 -12.52 -15.09 0.60
CA GLY A 145 -11.25 -15.17 1.32
C GLY A 145 -10.41 -13.90 1.21
N ALA A 146 -10.48 -13.17 0.09
CA ALA A 146 -9.81 -11.89 -0.09
C ALA A 146 -10.39 -10.81 0.84
N TYR A 147 -11.71 -10.75 0.99
CA TYR A 147 -12.34 -9.80 1.91
C TYR A 147 -12.04 -10.11 3.39
N GLY A 148 -11.85 -11.37 3.75
CA GLY A 148 -11.56 -11.79 5.13
C GLY A 148 -12.76 -11.68 6.07
N PRO A 149 -12.67 -11.16 7.32
CA PRO A 149 -11.60 -10.36 7.97
C PRO A 149 -10.46 -11.20 8.58
N PRO A 150 -9.23 -10.68 8.66
CA PRO A 150 -8.73 -9.49 7.97
C PRO A 150 -8.64 -9.74 6.45
N ALA A 151 -8.69 -8.67 5.66
CA ALA A 151 -8.53 -8.77 4.21
C ALA A 151 -7.13 -9.31 3.82
N ARG A 152 -7.04 -10.03 2.69
CA ARG A 152 -5.86 -10.82 2.29
C ARG A 152 -5.68 -10.84 0.77
N VAL A 153 -4.52 -11.29 0.36
CA VAL A 153 -4.28 -11.74 -1.02
C VAL A 153 -4.80 -13.17 -1.15
N ALA A 154 -5.90 -13.38 -1.86
CA ALA A 154 -6.39 -14.71 -2.19
C ALA A 154 -5.89 -15.11 -3.58
N THR A 155 -5.35 -16.30 -3.74
CA THR A 155 -4.80 -16.79 -5.00
C THR A 155 -5.69 -17.85 -5.62
N LEU A 156 -5.95 -17.71 -6.93
CA LEU A 156 -6.59 -18.71 -7.77
C LEU A 156 -5.60 -19.16 -8.85
N VAL A 157 -5.09 -20.37 -8.74
CA VAL A 157 -4.25 -21.01 -9.76
C VAL A 157 -5.18 -21.64 -10.80
N LEU A 158 -5.12 -21.19 -12.06
CA LEU A 158 -6.02 -21.62 -13.13
C LEU A 158 -5.26 -22.44 -14.18
N PRO A 159 -5.34 -23.79 -14.16
CA PRO A 159 -4.73 -24.62 -15.18
C PRO A 159 -5.29 -24.33 -16.57
N ALA A 160 -4.45 -24.40 -17.59
CA ALA A 160 -4.81 -24.05 -18.96
C ALA A 160 -5.98 -24.87 -19.49
N ASP A 161 -6.01 -26.20 -19.25
CA ASP A 161 -7.11 -27.08 -19.66
C ASP A 161 -8.42 -26.81 -18.90
N VAL A 162 -8.34 -26.37 -17.66
CA VAL A 162 -9.50 -25.89 -16.89
C VAL A 162 -10.00 -24.57 -17.46
N SER A 163 -9.10 -23.69 -17.90
CA SER A 163 -9.42 -22.41 -18.52
C SER A 163 -10.16 -22.57 -19.86
N TRP A 164 -9.66 -23.45 -20.74
CA TRP A 164 -10.30 -23.67 -22.05
C TRP A 164 -11.40 -24.73 -22.06
N GLY A 165 -11.44 -25.61 -21.05
CA GLY A 165 -12.40 -26.68 -20.93
C GLY A 165 -13.84 -26.18 -20.82
N GLU A 166 -14.77 -26.91 -21.43
CA GLU A 166 -16.19 -26.54 -21.43
C GLU A 166 -16.85 -26.86 -20.10
N VAL A 167 -17.60 -25.89 -19.59
CA VAL A 167 -18.54 -26.08 -18.47
C VAL A 167 -19.83 -26.66 -19.02
N ALA A 168 -20.06 -27.93 -18.80
CA ALA A 168 -21.19 -28.66 -19.35
C ALA A 168 -22.55 -28.06 -18.94
N THR A 169 -22.65 -27.63 -17.68
CA THR A 169 -23.86 -27.00 -17.13
C THR A 169 -23.48 -25.72 -16.40
N PRO A 170 -23.56 -24.55 -17.07
CA PRO A 170 -23.35 -23.27 -16.39
C PRO A 170 -24.33 -23.10 -15.24
N PRO A 171 -23.93 -22.48 -14.12
CA PRO A 171 -24.83 -22.23 -12.99
C PRO A 171 -25.97 -21.30 -13.42
N ALA A 172 -27.19 -21.57 -12.94
CA ALA A 172 -28.36 -20.71 -13.20
C ALA A 172 -28.15 -19.29 -12.61
N HIS A 173 -27.39 -19.20 -11.51
CA HIS A 173 -26.96 -17.95 -10.89
C HIS A 173 -25.49 -18.10 -10.50
N TRP A 174 -24.69 -17.07 -10.79
CA TRP A 174 -23.28 -17.05 -10.40
C TRP A 174 -23.17 -17.02 -8.88
N PRO A 175 -22.27 -17.82 -8.28
CA PRO A 175 -22.10 -17.83 -6.84
C PRO A 175 -21.58 -16.47 -6.37
N VAL A 176 -22.22 -15.92 -5.35
CA VAL A 176 -21.84 -14.66 -4.73
C VAL A 176 -21.13 -14.94 -3.41
N ALA A 177 -19.98 -14.31 -3.22
CA ALA A 177 -19.24 -14.36 -1.97
C ALA A 177 -20.08 -13.73 -0.85
N ALA A 178 -20.26 -14.44 0.25
CA ALA A 178 -20.86 -13.88 1.44
C ALA A 178 -19.76 -13.18 2.27
N PRO A 179 -19.73 -11.84 2.35
CA PRO A 179 -18.76 -11.16 3.19
C PRO A 179 -19.02 -11.53 4.66
N THR A 180 -17.96 -11.90 5.36
CA THR A 180 -18.02 -12.14 6.80
C THR A 180 -17.82 -10.80 7.51
N SER A 181 -18.73 -10.44 8.41
CA SER A 181 -18.56 -9.24 9.24
C SER A 181 -17.38 -9.40 10.20
N ALA A 182 -16.63 -8.33 10.42
CA ALA A 182 -15.59 -8.32 11.43
C ALA A 182 -16.22 -8.57 12.82
N PRO A 183 -15.63 -9.43 13.66
CA PRO A 183 -16.09 -9.61 15.02
C PRO A 183 -15.96 -8.30 15.82
N VAL A 184 -16.91 -8.04 16.68
CA VAL A 184 -16.84 -6.93 17.64
C VAL A 184 -15.87 -7.27 18.77
N PRO A 185 -15.25 -6.25 19.42
CA PRO A 185 -14.33 -6.48 20.53
C PRO A 185 -15.05 -7.06 21.76
N ASP A 186 -14.31 -7.77 22.58
CA ASP A 186 -14.80 -8.35 23.85
C ASP A 186 -15.11 -7.24 24.87
N GLU A 187 -16.27 -7.32 25.56
CA GLU A 187 -16.72 -6.33 26.56
C GLU A 187 -15.76 -6.20 27.75
N GLY A 188 -15.16 -7.30 28.20
CA GLY A 188 -14.19 -7.30 29.28
C GLY A 188 -12.91 -6.57 28.89
N LEU A 189 -12.47 -6.73 27.62
CA LEU A 189 -11.33 -5.98 27.08
C LEU A 189 -11.65 -4.48 26.93
N ILE A 190 -12.88 -4.12 26.53
CA ILE A 190 -13.31 -2.71 26.47
C ILE A 190 -13.23 -2.07 27.87
N HIS A 191 -13.79 -2.75 28.88
CA HIS A 191 -13.75 -2.26 30.27
C HIS A 191 -12.32 -2.15 30.80
N LEU A 192 -11.47 -3.14 30.54
CA LEU A 192 -10.05 -3.11 30.90
C LEU A 192 -9.32 -1.94 30.25
N ALA A 193 -9.51 -1.76 28.93
CA ALA A 193 -8.87 -0.68 28.20
C ALA A 193 -9.31 0.70 28.72
N ALA A 194 -10.62 0.92 28.93
CA ALA A 194 -11.15 2.17 29.45
C ALA A 194 -10.61 2.49 30.85
N THR A 195 -10.55 1.50 31.75
CA THR A 195 -9.98 1.66 33.10
C THR A 195 -8.51 2.02 33.04
N ARG A 196 -7.73 1.33 32.21
CA ARG A 196 -6.30 1.58 32.04
C ARG A 196 -6.02 2.95 31.42
N LEU A 197 -6.78 3.36 30.43
CA LEU A 197 -6.64 4.68 29.80
C LEU A 197 -6.83 5.84 30.79
N ARG A 198 -7.74 5.69 31.78
CA ARG A 198 -7.98 6.71 32.82
C ARG A 198 -6.93 6.74 33.94
N THR A 199 -6.27 5.62 34.22
CA THR A 199 -5.51 5.44 35.44
C THR A 199 -4.00 5.39 35.27
N THR A 200 -3.51 5.31 34.02
CA THR A 200 -2.09 5.17 33.72
C THR A 200 -1.64 6.13 32.61
N ARG A 201 -0.33 6.38 32.51
CA ARG A 201 0.22 6.99 31.29
C ARG A 201 0.03 6.04 30.12
N SER A 202 -0.82 6.41 29.17
CA SER A 202 -1.31 5.50 28.13
C SER A 202 -1.30 6.12 26.76
N ALA A 203 -1.37 5.26 25.76
CA ALA A 203 -1.61 5.66 24.38
C ALA A 203 -2.62 4.70 23.72
N ILE A 204 -3.38 5.26 22.76
CA ILE A 204 -4.14 4.51 21.75
C ILE A 204 -3.26 4.44 20.52
N PHE A 205 -2.99 3.24 20.04
CA PHE A 205 -2.14 3.00 18.89
C PHE A 205 -2.97 2.50 17.72
N LEU A 206 -3.11 3.36 16.70
CA LEU A 206 -3.96 3.13 15.54
C LEU A 206 -3.17 2.44 14.42
N GLY A 207 -3.74 1.37 13.88
CA GLY A 207 -3.32 0.80 12.62
C GLY A 207 -4.25 1.21 11.48
N SER A 208 -3.96 0.74 10.28
CA SER A 208 -4.62 1.14 9.03
C SER A 208 -6.15 1.06 9.04
N ALA A 209 -6.73 0.13 9.78
CA ALA A 209 -8.18 0.01 9.90
C ALA A 209 -8.85 1.15 10.71
N ALA A 210 -8.05 2.00 11.37
CA ALA A 210 -8.51 3.07 12.27
C ALA A 210 -8.02 4.48 11.85
N THR A 211 -7.56 4.67 10.62
CA THR A 211 -6.91 5.90 10.13
C THR A 211 -7.78 6.72 9.16
N THR A 212 -9.06 6.46 9.07
CA THR A 212 -10.03 7.38 8.46
C THR A 212 -10.31 8.55 9.40
N GLN A 213 -10.67 9.72 8.84
CA GLN A 213 -10.98 10.91 9.64
C GLN A 213 -11.98 10.60 10.76
N SER A 214 -13.10 9.94 10.44
CA SER A 214 -14.14 9.63 11.42
C SER A 214 -13.66 8.76 12.59
N LEU A 215 -12.79 7.78 12.34
CA LEU A 215 -12.25 6.92 13.40
C LEU A 215 -11.16 7.61 14.20
N MET A 216 -10.34 8.44 13.57
CA MET A 216 -9.35 9.27 14.27
C MET A 216 -10.03 10.33 15.14
N ASP A 217 -11.21 10.87 14.74
CA ASP A 217 -12.00 11.76 15.57
C ASP A 217 -12.48 11.06 16.87
N LEU A 218 -12.91 9.79 16.78
CA LEU A 218 -13.24 8.99 17.97
C LEU A 218 -12.01 8.79 18.87
N ALA A 219 -10.85 8.46 18.28
CA ALA A 219 -9.60 8.30 19.03
C ALA A 219 -9.18 9.61 19.72
N GLN A 220 -9.33 10.76 19.07
CA GLN A 220 -9.08 12.09 19.63
C GLN A 220 -9.98 12.39 20.82
N ARG A 221 -11.28 12.06 20.73
CA ARG A 221 -12.23 12.20 21.85
C ARG A 221 -11.79 11.36 23.04
N ILE A 222 -11.40 10.09 22.82
CA ILE A 222 -10.91 9.21 23.87
C ILE A 222 -9.63 9.79 24.50
N GLY A 223 -8.70 10.27 23.69
CA GLY A 223 -7.47 10.94 24.17
C GLY A 223 -7.76 12.15 25.04
N ALA A 224 -8.70 13.01 24.62
CA ALA A 224 -9.13 14.19 25.38
C ALA A 224 -9.78 13.83 26.73
N ALA A 225 -10.60 12.76 26.78
CA ALA A 225 -11.28 12.32 27.99
C ALA A 225 -10.35 11.60 28.99
N SER A 226 -9.33 10.90 28.51
CA SER A 226 -8.46 10.05 29.32
C SER A 226 -7.07 10.61 29.57
N GLY A 227 -6.62 11.60 28.78
CA GLY A 227 -5.24 12.06 28.77
C GLY A 227 -4.29 11.13 28.00
N ALA A 228 -4.80 10.11 27.31
CA ALA A 228 -4.00 9.19 26.51
C ALA A 228 -3.48 9.88 25.25
N LYS A 229 -2.24 9.56 24.85
CA LYS A 229 -1.72 9.95 23.53
C LYS A 229 -2.48 9.21 22.43
N VAL A 230 -2.72 9.87 21.29
CA VAL A 230 -3.21 9.23 20.07
C VAL A 230 -2.02 9.06 19.14
N MET A 231 -1.69 7.81 18.84
CA MET A 231 -0.53 7.44 18.03
C MET A 231 -0.97 6.59 16.85
N VAL A 232 -0.16 6.59 15.78
CA VAL A 232 -0.38 5.76 14.59
C VAL A 232 0.90 4.99 14.25
N GLU A 233 0.75 3.82 13.63
CA GLU A 233 1.88 3.03 13.13
C GLU A 233 2.74 3.82 12.12
N THR A 234 4.01 3.43 11.98
CA THR A 234 4.97 4.12 11.12
C THR A 234 4.53 4.18 9.66
N PHE A 235 3.92 3.10 9.16
CA PHE A 235 3.51 2.93 7.77
C PHE A 235 2.05 2.45 7.68
N PRO A 236 1.06 3.31 7.93
CA PRO A 236 -0.35 2.96 7.75
C PRO A 236 -0.64 2.72 6.25
N THR A 237 -1.44 1.69 5.96
CA THR A 237 -1.84 1.35 4.57
C THR A 237 -2.46 2.55 3.85
N THR A 238 -3.39 3.20 4.54
CA THR A 238 -4.02 4.46 4.14
C THR A 238 -4.17 5.33 5.36
N MET A 239 -4.20 6.66 5.19
CA MET A 239 -4.49 7.59 6.27
C MET A 239 -5.06 8.89 5.71
N ASP A 240 -6.20 9.34 6.23
CA ASP A 240 -6.73 10.66 5.93
C ASP A 240 -5.91 11.72 6.67
N ARG A 241 -5.53 12.81 5.97
CA ARG A 241 -4.63 13.85 6.48
C ARG A 241 -5.02 15.23 5.96
N GLY A 242 -4.43 16.26 6.55
CA GLY A 242 -4.57 17.65 6.13
C GLY A 242 -5.34 18.51 7.14
N ALA A 243 -5.69 19.70 6.71
CA ALA A 243 -6.43 20.67 7.51
C ALA A 243 -7.78 20.10 7.96
N GLY A 244 -8.12 20.26 9.22
CA GLY A 244 -9.36 19.75 9.80
C GLY A 244 -9.37 18.25 10.12
N VAL A 245 -8.27 17.53 9.91
CA VAL A 245 -8.11 16.12 10.24
C VAL A 245 -7.24 15.97 11.48
N VAL A 246 -7.56 15.02 12.35
CA VAL A 246 -6.74 14.68 13.52
C VAL A 246 -5.32 14.30 13.09
N GLN A 247 -4.32 14.78 13.83
CA GLN A 247 -2.91 14.52 13.55
C GLN A 247 -2.32 13.63 14.66
N PRO A 248 -2.48 12.29 14.59
CA PRO A 248 -1.89 11.39 15.58
C PRO A 248 -0.36 11.43 15.50
N GLU A 249 0.28 11.21 16.65
CA GLU A 249 1.74 11.08 16.72
C GLU A 249 2.18 9.81 15.98
N ARG A 250 2.95 9.96 14.88
CA ARG A 250 3.45 8.80 14.14
C ARG A 250 4.57 8.11 14.90
N LEU A 251 4.53 6.79 15.00
CA LEU A 251 5.66 6.01 15.53
C LEU A 251 6.89 6.22 14.67
N ILE A 252 8.00 6.58 15.30
CA ILE A 252 9.27 6.85 14.61
C ILE A 252 9.83 5.54 14.05
N TYR A 253 10.36 5.58 12.80
CA TYR A 253 10.95 4.41 12.14
C TYR A 253 12.20 3.88 12.87
N LEU A 254 13.04 4.78 13.35
CA LEU A 254 14.30 4.45 14.02
C LEU A 254 14.04 3.89 15.41
N SER A 255 14.40 2.63 15.64
CA SER A 255 14.04 1.88 16.85
C SER A 255 14.48 2.56 18.14
N GLU A 256 15.65 3.21 18.16
CA GLU A 256 16.17 3.92 19.34
C GLU A 256 15.25 5.08 19.75
N PHE A 257 14.79 5.84 18.76
CA PHE A 257 13.85 6.95 19.01
C PHE A 257 12.44 6.45 19.29
N ALA A 258 12.02 5.35 18.65
CA ALA A 258 10.73 4.73 18.94
C ALA A 258 10.66 4.19 20.38
N VAL A 259 11.72 3.54 20.87
CA VAL A 259 11.84 3.11 22.27
C VAL A 259 11.73 4.32 23.22
N ALA A 260 12.43 5.41 22.93
CA ALA A 260 12.35 6.65 23.71
C ALA A 260 10.94 7.27 23.66
N GLN A 261 10.28 7.25 22.49
CA GLN A 261 8.92 7.77 22.30
C GLN A 261 7.89 7.00 23.14
N LEU A 262 8.09 5.69 23.34
CA LEU A 262 7.19 4.80 24.07
C LEU A 262 7.60 4.56 25.53
N ALA A 263 8.77 5.05 25.98
CA ALA A 263 9.39 4.70 27.27
C ALA A 263 8.50 4.99 28.49
N ASP A 264 7.75 6.07 28.45
CA ASP A 264 6.91 6.53 29.57
C ASP A 264 5.57 5.82 29.66
N LEU A 265 5.18 5.07 28.64
CA LEU A 265 3.88 4.42 28.58
C LEU A 265 3.80 3.25 29.57
N LYS A 266 2.70 3.19 30.30
CA LYS A 266 2.32 2.07 31.16
C LYS A 266 1.18 1.24 30.57
N THR A 267 0.48 1.78 29.56
CA THR A 267 -0.54 1.06 28.81
C THR A 267 -0.50 1.49 27.34
N LEU A 268 -0.57 0.51 26.44
CA LEU A 268 -0.73 0.70 25.00
C LEU A 268 -1.96 -0.08 24.54
N VAL A 269 -2.98 0.63 24.06
CA VAL A 269 -4.22 0.02 23.53
C VAL A 269 -4.12 -0.04 22.02
N LEU A 270 -4.16 -1.24 21.44
CA LEU A 270 -4.02 -1.48 20.00
C LEU A 270 -5.40 -1.50 19.34
N ILE A 271 -5.58 -0.68 18.31
CA ILE A 271 -6.80 -0.60 17.48
C ILE A 271 -6.41 -0.72 16.00
N GLY A 272 -6.73 -1.85 15.37
CA GLY A 272 -6.35 -2.17 14.00
C GLY A 272 -4.86 -2.39 13.79
N ALA A 273 -4.07 -2.35 14.85
CA ALA A 273 -2.61 -2.43 14.85
C ALA A 273 -2.08 -3.71 15.49
N ASN A 274 -0.86 -4.09 15.11
CA ASN A 274 -0.06 -5.03 15.90
C ASN A 274 0.79 -4.28 16.93
N GLU A 275 1.34 -5.03 17.90
CA GLU A 275 2.32 -4.49 18.82
C GLU A 275 3.56 -3.97 18.06
N PRO A 276 4.08 -2.76 18.39
CA PRO A 276 5.23 -2.18 17.72
C PRO A 276 6.50 -3.00 17.91
N VAL A 277 7.16 -3.32 16.79
CA VAL A 277 8.47 -4.00 16.75
C VAL A 277 9.44 -3.22 15.89
N GLY A 278 10.73 -3.38 16.11
CA GLY A 278 11.78 -2.82 15.25
C GLY A 278 11.65 -3.35 13.83
N PHE A 279 11.88 -2.49 12.83
CA PHE A 279 11.85 -2.91 11.42
C PHE A 279 12.95 -3.93 11.13
N PHE A 280 14.13 -3.70 11.71
CA PHE A 280 15.26 -4.62 11.74
C PHE A 280 15.76 -4.79 13.19
N ALA A 281 16.51 -5.87 13.44
CA ALA A 281 17.24 -6.04 14.68
C ALA A 281 18.57 -5.27 14.62
N TYR A 282 18.90 -4.57 15.70
CA TYR A 282 20.15 -3.81 15.82
C TYR A 282 20.88 -4.22 17.10
N PRO A 283 22.23 -4.12 17.12
CA PRO A 283 23.00 -4.34 18.34
C PRO A 283 22.51 -3.42 19.47
N ASP A 284 22.31 -3.98 20.65
CA ASP A 284 21.91 -3.27 21.87
C ASP A 284 20.57 -2.51 21.82
N VAL A 285 19.75 -2.73 20.79
CA VAL A 285 18.40 -2.18 20.66
C VAL A 285 17.37 -3.30 20.74
N PRO A 286 16.34 -3.20 21.61
CA PRO A 286 15.32 -4.24 21.72
C PRO A 286 14.46 -4.30 20.44
N SER A 287 14.15 -5.53 19.98
CA SER A 287 13.23 -5.73 18.84
C SER A 287 11.79 -5.38 19.20
N ARG A 288 11.37 -5.60 20.45
CA ARG A 288 10.10 -5.13 21.01
C ARG A 288 10.28 -3.70 21.48
N LEU A 289 9.55 -2.75 20.88
CA LEU A 289 9.75 -1.32 21.13
C LEU A 289 9.06 -0.82 22.40
N VAL A 290 8.09 -1.57 22.90
CA VAL A 290 7.35 -1.25 24.11
C VAL A 290 8.12 -1.74 25.34
N GLY A 291 8.25 -0.91 26.35
CA GLY A 291 8.96 -1.25 27.60
C GLY A 291 8.37 -2.48 28.30
N PRO A 292 9.17 -3.23 29.09
CA PRO A 292 8.74 -4.48 29.74
C PRO A 292 7.56 -4.27 30.71
N ASP A 293 7.46 -3.10 31.34
CA ASP A 293 6.40 -2.74 32.29
C ASP A 293 5.15 -2.15 31.62
N CYS A 294 5.15 -2.00 30.31
CA CYS A 294 3.99 -1.48 29.58
C CYS A 294 2.99 -2.60 29.30
N HIS A 295 1.75 -2.41 29.72
CA HIS A 295 0.64 -3.32 29.48
C HIS A 295 0.10 -3.08 28.06
N VAL A 296 0.23 -4.07 27.19
CA VAL A 296 -0.36 -4.03 25.83
C VAL A 296 -1.74 -4.66 25.87
N VAL A 297 -2.76 -3.90 25.49
CA VAL A 297 -4.15 -4.35 25.37
C VAL A 297 -4.52 -4.41 23.89
N ALA A 298 -4.55 -5.58 23.31
CA ALA A 298 -4.99 -5.79 21.91
C ALA A 298 -6.52 -5.76 21.86
N LEU A 299 -7.12 -4.57 21.96
CA LEU A 299 -8.57 -4.40 22.02
C LEU A 299 -9.24 -4.76 20.68
N ALA A 300 -8.69 -4.25 19.59
CA ALA A 300 -9.13 -4.59 18.25
C ALA A 300 -7.91 -4.92 17.38
N PRO A 301 -7.36 -6.14 17.47
CA PRO A 301 -6.30 -6.56 16.55
C PRO A 301 -6.82 -6.57 15.12
N PRO A 302 -5.94 -6.61 14.10
CA PRO A 302 -6.37 -6.67 12.71
C PRO A 302 -7.37 -7.80 12.44
N GLY A 303 -8.51 -7.42 11.84
CA GLY A 303 -9.64 -8.31 11.58
C GLY A 303 -10.79 -8.20 12.60
N VAL A 304 -10.57 -7.47 13.71
CA VAL A 304 -11.64 -7.07 14.64
C VAL A 304 -12.12 -5.66 14.25
N ASP A 305 -13.39 -5.37 14.49
CA ASP A 305 -14.01 -4.07 14.13
C ASP A 305 -13.41 -2.92 14.97
N ALA A 306 -12.53 -2.16 14.34
CA ALA A 306 -11.88 -1.00 14.94
C ALA A 306 -12.87 0.14 15.25
N GLY A 307 -13.89 0.30 14.41
CA GLY A 307 -14.94 1.30 14.60
C GLY A 307 -15.79 1.00 15.83
N ALA A 308 -16.23 -0.26 15.97
CA ALA A 308 -16.97 -0.73 17.15
C ALA A 308 -16.13 -0.57 18.44
N ALA A 309 -14.80 -0.87 18.36
CA ALA A 309 -13.91 -0.72 19.50
C ALA A 309 -13.78 0.76 19.96
N LEU A 310 -13.58 1.67 19.01
CA LEU A 310 -13.48 3.11 19.32
C LEU A 310 -14.81 3.67 19.83
N ALA A 311 -15.94 3.31 19.20
CA ALA A 311 -17.26 3.73 19.65
C ALA A 311 -17.55 3.27 21.09
N ALA A 312 -17.28 2.00 21.40
CA ALA A 312 -17.46 1.44 22.74
C ALA A 312 -16.57 2.12 23.79
N LEU A 313 -15.31 2.49 23.46
CA LEU A 313 -14.46 3.26 24.34
C LEU A 313 -14.98 4.69 24.57
N VAL A 314 -15.50 5.35 23.53
CA VAL A 314 -16.13 6.66 23.65
C VAL A 314 -17.29 6.61 24.64
N ASP A 315 -18.17 5.62 24.52
CA ASP A 315 -19.31 5.43 25.42
C ASP A 315 -18.86 5.09 26.86
N GLN A 316 -17.92 4.16 27.02
CA GLN A 316 -17.41 3.75 28.34
C GLN A 316 -16.66 4.87 29.08
N LEU A 317 -16.09 5.82 28.34
CA LEU A 317 -15.35 6.95 28.90
C LEU A 317 -16.20 8.22 29.02
N ASP A 318 -17.45 8.22 28.59
CA ASP A 318 -18.28 9.43 28.44
C ASP A 318 -17.53 10.53 27.69
N ALA A 319 -16.81 10.16 26.61
CA ALA A 319 -15.87 11.04 25.95
C ALA A 319 -16.59 12.15 25.16
N PRO A 320 -16.41 13.43 25.51
CA PRO A 320 -17.08 14.56 24.84
C PRO A 320 -16.57 14.73 23.40
N SER A 321 -17.25 15.58 22.63
CA SER A 321 -16.70 16.04 21.35
C SER A 321 -15.36 16.73 21.56
N ALA A 322 -14.40 16.44 20.72
CA ALA A 322 -13.08 17.07 20.72
C ALA A 322 -13.04 18.23 19.72
N ALA A 323 -12.18 19.21 19.99
CA ALA A 323 -11.97 20.30 19.05
C ALA A 323 -11.29 19.79 17.77
N THR A 324 -11.72 20.28 16.63
CA THR A 324 -11.06 20.02 15.35
C THR A 324 -9.66 20.65 15.37
N PRO A 325 -8.62 19.93 14.97
CA PRO A 325 -7.27 20.47 14.88
C PRO A 325 -7.22 21.66 13.92
N SER A 326 -6.58 22.74 14.34
CA SER A 326 -6.35 23.93 13.52
C SER A 326 -4.85 24.22 13.41
N GLY A 327 -4.43 24.73 12.28
CA GLY A 327 -3.04 25.09 12.02
C GLY A 327 -2.93 26.07 10.88
N VAL A 328 -1.71 26.50 10.59
CA VAL A 328 -1.42 27.44 9.51
C VAL A 328 -1.26 26.66 8.21
N ALA A 329 -1.93 27.08 7.14
CA ALA A 329 -1.73 26.52 5.81
C ALA A 329 -0.24 26.67 5.39
N PRO A 330 0.36 25.66 4.77
CA PRO A 330 1.74 25.74 4.31
C PRO A 330 1.94 26.83 3.26
N GLU A 331 3.03 27.59 3.38
CA GLU A 331 3.41 28.59 2.39
C GLU A 331 4.37 28.01 1.34
N PRO A 332 4.27 28.45 0.06
CA PRO A 332 5.19 28.01 -0.98
C PRO A 332 6.64 28.40 -0.65
N PRO A 333 7.58 27.44 -0.68
CA PRO A 333 8.99 27.70 -0.42
C PRO A 333 9.68 28.39 -1.61
N SER A 334 10.83 28.99 -1.32
CA SER A 334 11.76 29.57 -2.31
C SER A 334 13.20 29.15 -2.00
N GLY A 335 14.13 29.41 -2.93
CA GLY A 335 15.55 29.14 -2.74
C GLY A 335 15.96 27.71 -3.15
N ALA A 336 16.92 27.13 -2.44
CA ALA A 336 17.53 25.86 -2.79
C ALA A 336 16.58 24.67 -2.58
N LEU A 337 16.76 23.62 -3.39
CA LEU A 337 16.11 22.33 -3.20
C LEU A 337 16.77 21.58 -2.03
N THR A 338 15.96 21.28 -1.03
CA THR A 338 16.31 20.48 0.15
C THR A 338 15.15 19.53 0.46
N THR A 339 15.33 18.55 1.33
CA THR A 339 14.24 17.68 1.80
C THR A 339 13.13 18.48 2.48
N ALA A 340 13.46 19.57 3.18
CA ALA A 340 12.49 20.46 3.83
C ALA A 340 11.72 21.33 2.81
N SER A 341 12.42 21.96 1.85
CA SER A 341 11.76 22.78 0.82
C SER A 341 10.91 21.94 -0.15
N PHE A 342 11.35 20.71 -0.46
CA PHE A 342 10.54 19.74 -1.19
C PHE A 342 9.21 19.45 -0.46
N ALA A 343 9.29 19.07 0.82
CA ALA A 343 8.11 18.75 1.60
C ALA A 343 7.16 19.94 1.74
N ALA A 344 7.70 21.17 1.91
CA ALA A 344 6.91 22.39 1.94
C ALA A 344 6.24 22.70 0.59
N ALA A 345 6.94 22.44 -0.54
CA ALA A 345 6.37 22.63 -1.89
C ALA A 345 5.17 21.68 -2.12
N ILE A 346 5.31 20.40 -1.78
CA ILE A 346 4.20 19.44 -1.86
C ILE A 346 3.02 19.91 -1.00
N ALA A 347 3.29 20.27 0.25
CA ALA A 347 2.23 20.68 1.19
C ALA A 347 1.49 21.97 0.74
N ALA A 348 2.24 22.97 0.26
CA ALA A 348 1.68 24.25 -0.16
C ALA A 348 0.91 24.22 -1.49
N THR A 349 1.13 23.18 -2.31
CA THR A 349 0.47 23.03 -3.61
C THR A 349 -0.54 21.89 -3.67
N MET A 350 -0.69 21.12 -2.59
CA MET A 350 -1.55 19.95 -2.51
C MET A 350 -2.97 20.26 -2.99
N PRO A 351 -3.52 19.58 -4.02
CA PRO A 351 -4.93 19.71 -4.36
C PRO A 351 -5.81 19.09 -3.27
N GLU A 352 -7.01 19.62 -3.11
CA GLU A 352 -8.01 19.01 -2.23
C GLU A 352 -8.34 17.58 -2.68
N HIS A 353 -8.44 16.68 -1.72
CA HIS A 353 -8.74 15.27 -1.93
C HIS A 353 -7.71 14.51 -2.79
N ALA A 354 -6.50 15.05 -2.94
CA ALA A 354 -5.40 14.34 -3.60
C ALA A 354 -5.08 13.03 -2.88
N ILE A 355 -4.56 12.07 -3.63
CA ILE A 355 -4.00 10.83 -3.09
C ILE A 355 -2.49 10.93 -3.19
N LEU A 356 -1.79 10.78 -2.08
CA LEU A 356 -0.35 10.82 -1.99
C LEU A 356 0.19 9.39 -1.85
N SER A 357 0.80 8.84 -2.90
CA SER A 357 1.53 7.56 -2.85
C SER A 357 2.98 7.85 -2.45
N ASP A 358 3.33 7.51 -1.21
CA ASP A 358 4.62 7.92 -0.63
C ASP A 358 5.63 6.79 -0.59
N GLU A 359 6.61 6.87 -1.49
CA GLU A 359 7.84 6.09 -1.50
C GLU A 359 9.08 7.01 -1.51
N SER A 360 8.96 8.19 -0.91
CA SER A 360 10.05 9.18 -0.84
C SER A 360 11.21 8.77 0.08
N ASN A 361 11.01 7.74 0.89
CA ASN A 361 12.01 7.17 1.81
C ASN A 361 12.71 8.26 2.66
N THR A 362 14.06 8.27 2.65
CA THR A 362 14.87 9.22 3.42
C THR A 362 14.66 10.68 3.00
N SER A 363 14.41 10.91 1.70
CA SER A 363 14.14 12.26 1.19
C SER A 363 12.81 12.84 1.70
N GLY A 364 11.88 11.99 2.12
CA GLY A 364 10.56 12.36 2.64
C GLY A 364 10.49 12.62 4.15
N ILE A 365 11.61 12.68 4.86
CA ILE A 365 11.62 12.77 6.35
C ILE A 365 10.79 13.93 6.89
N HIS A 366 10.67 15.05 6.18
CA HIS A 366 9.89 16.22 6.58
C HIS A 366 8.41 16.17 6.10
N LEU A 367 8.05 15.22 5.22
CA LEU A 367 6.76 15.22 4.53
C LEU A 367 5.58 15.08 5.51
N TYR A 368 5.67 14.15 6.47
CA TYR A 368 4.59 13.92 7.41
C TYR A 368 4.25 15.17 8.25
N GLY A 369 5.25 15.89 8.71
CA GLY A 369 5.06 17.16 9.43
C GLY A 369 4.54 18.27 8.52
N ALA A 370 5.14 18.44 7.35
CA ALA A 370 4.80 19.52 6.42
C ALA A 370 3.35 19.42 5.91
N THR A 371 2.84 18.21 5.68
CA THR A 371 1.48 18.00 5.14
C THR A 371 0.38 18.00 6.21
N ALA A 372 0.70 18.20 7.50
CA ALA A 372 -0.28 18.15 8.58
C ALA A 372 -1.46 19.10 8.38
N PHE A 373 -1.22 20.30 7.84
CA PHE A 373 -2.23 21.32 7.57
C PHE A 373 -2.31 21.71 6.09
N ALA A 374 -1.80 20.86 5.18
CA ALA A 374 -2.04 20.95 3.76
C ALA A 374 -3.54 20.74 3.44
N ALA A 375 -3.96 20.93 2.20
CA ALA A 375 -5.32 20.56 1.80
C ALA A 375 -5.66 19.12 2.20
N PRO A 376 -6.93 18.81 2.55
CA PRO A 376 -7.33 17.44 2.91
C PRO A 376 -6.95 16.46 1.81
N HIS A 377 -6.27 15.39 2.19
CA HIS A 377 -5.71 14.39 1.27
C HIS A 377 -5.66 13.01 1.91
N ARG A 378 -5.42 11.98 1.10
CA ARG A 378 -5.21 10.61 1.58
C ARG A 378 -3.76 10.20 1.33
N LEU A 379 -3.10 9.72 2.38
CA LEU A 379 -1.74 9.21 2.33
C LEU A 379 -1.77 7.68 2.18
N LEU A 380 -1.01 7.14 1.22
CA LEU A 380 -0.73 5.70 1.04
C LEU A 380 0.76 5.49 1.28
N THR A 381 1.13 4.51 2.11
CA THR A 381 2.53 4.29 2.49
C THR A 381 3.04 2.88 2.15
N LEU A 382 4.35 2.71 2.14
CA LEU A 382 5.04 1.45 1.88
C LEU A 382 4.98 0.51 3.09
N THR A 383 3.84 -0.16 3.28
CA THR A 383 3.56 -1.00 4.47
C THR A 383 4.44 -2.23 4.61
N GLY A 384 4.86 -2.84 3.51
CA GLY A 384 5.66 -4.08 3.51
C GLY A 384 7.16 -3.87 3.42
N GLY A 385 7.62 -2.65 3.12
CA GLY A 385 9.03 -2.30 3.02
C GLY A 385 9.72 -2.76 1.72
N ALA A 386 9.03 -3.45 0.81
CA ALA A 386 9.57 -3.81 -0.49
C ALA A 386 9.47 -2.63 -1.46
N ILE A 387 10.60 -2.02 -1.82
CA ILE A 387 10.66 -0.87 -2.72
C ILE A 387 10.21 -1.22 -4.16
N GLY A 388 9.79 -0.19 -4.91
CA GLY A 388 9.09 -0.34 -6.20
C GLY A 388 7.57 -0.42 -6.03
N PHE A 389 7.06 0.18 -4.98
CA PHE A 389 5.66 0.24 -4.58
C PHE A 389 4.93 1.46 -5.14
N GLY A 390 5.56 2.65 -5.07
CA GLY A 390 4.87 3.93 -5.20
C GLY A 390 4.23 4.15 -6.56
N LEU A 391 4.96 3.90 -7.68
CA LEU A 391 4.42 4.05 -9.04
C LEU A 391 3.25 3.08 -9.32
N PRO A 392 3.38 1.75 -9.07
CA PRO A 392 2.28 0.83 -9.28
C PRO A 392 1.04 1.17 -8.45
N VAL A 393 1.21 1.51 -7.18
CA VAL A 393 0.10 1.92 -6.32
C VAL A 393 -0.56 3.19 -6.84
N ALA A 394 0.20 4.14 -7.37
CA ALA A 394 -0.36 5.34 -7.99
C ALA A 394 -1.20 5.01 -9.24
N VAL A 395 -0.79 4.02 -10.07
CA VAL A 395 -1.60 3.53 -11.18
C VAL A 395 -2.95 3.01 -10.68
N GLY A 396 -2.93 2.12 -9.68
CA GLY A 396 -4.15 1.54 -9.13
C GLY A 396 -5.06 2.56 -8.47
N ALA A 397 -4.48 3.49 -7.70
CA ALA A 397 -5.21 4.57 -7.05
C ALA A 397 -5.89 5.51 -8.07
N ALA A 398 -5.21 5.86 -9.17
CA ALA A 398 -5.77 6.70 -10.23
C ALA A 398 -6.89 5.99 -11.00
N ILE A 399 -6.82 4.66 -11.16
CA ILE A 399 -7.90 3.87 -11.79
C ILE A 399 -9.10 3.71 -10.85
N GLY A 400 -8.85 3.59 -9.54
CA GLY A 400 -9.87 3.39 -8.52
C GLY A 400 -10.55 4.66 -8.03
N SER A 401 -10.08 5.85 -8.42
CA SER A 401 -10.64 7.13 -7.97
C SER A 401 -10.62 8.17 -9.10
N SER A 402 -11.34 9.28 -8.89
CA SER A 402 -11.27 10.49 -9.74
C SER A 402 -10.33 11.57 -9.17
N SER A 403 -9.60 11.26 -8.12
CA SER A 403 -8.70 12.21 -7.46
C SER A 403 -7.36 12.28 -8.19
N ARG A 404 -6.72 13.47 -8.17
CA ARG A 404 -5.32 13.61 -8.59
C ARG A 404 -4.44 12.74 -7.69
N VAL A 405 -3.57 11.94 -8.30
CA VAL A 405 -2.58 11.14 -7.57
C VAL A 405 -1.21 11.79 -7.68
N ILE A 406 -0.52 11.89 -6.55
CA ILE A 406 0.86 12.38 -6.46
C ILE A 406 1.72 11.20 -6.02
N ALA A 407 2.57 10.69 -6.90
CA ALA A 407 3.52 9.63 -6.60
C ALA A 407 4.88 10.23 -6.23
N LEU A 408 5.31 10.04 -5.00
CA LEU A 408 6.62 10.49 -4.51
C LEU A 408 7.57 9.30 -4.52
N GLU A 409 8.62 9.41 -5.32
CA GLU A 409 9.56 8.32 -5.59
C GLU A 409 10.98 8.69 -5.18
N SER A 410 11.68 7.78 -4.51
CA SER A 410 13.14 7.82 -4.48
C SER A 410 13.68 7.29 -5.80
N ASP A 411 14.81 7.82 -6.24
CA ASP A 411 15.46 7.44 -7.50
C ASP A 411 15.74 5.93 -7.61
N GLY A 412 16.29 5.33 -6.58
CA GLY A 412 16.54 3.88 -6.55
C GLY A 412 15.26 3.04 -6.52
N SER A 413 14.21 3.48 -5.80
CA SER A 413 12.93 2.76 -5.71
C SER A 413 12.19 2.76 -7.05
N MET A 414 12.18 3.90 -7.73
CA MET A 414 11.53 4.05 -9.03
C MET A 414 12.03 3.04 -10.06
N MET A 415 13.32 2.70 -10.02
CA MET A 415 13.93 1.78 -10.99
C MET A 415 13.43 0.34 -10.90
N TYR A 416 12.76 -0.04 -9.81
CA TYR A 416 12.18 -1.38 -9.66
C TYR A 416 10.93 -1.60 -10.52
N THR A 417 10.13 -0.55 -10.74
CA THR A 417 8.81 -0.65 -11.40
C THR A 417 8.55 0.51 -12.37
N LEU A 418 9.59 1.06 -12.97
CA LEU A 418 9.50 2.21 -13.89
C LEU A 418 8.55 1.98 -15.06
N GLN A 419 8.23 0.71 -15.40
CA GLN A 419 7.28 0.32 -16.45
C GLN A 419 5.85 0.83 -16.16
N ALA A 420 5.55 1.17 -14.90
CA ALA A 420 4.30 1.81 -14.52
C ALA A 420 4.06 3.15 -15.25
N LEU A 421 5.13 3.87 -15.60
CA LEU A 421 5.05 5.10 -16.40
C LEU A 421 4.35 4.86 -17.75
N TRP A 422 4.69 3.76 -18.42
CA TRP A 422 4.04 3.40 -19.67
C TRP A 422 2.55 3.13 -19.48
N THR A 423 2.17 2.41 -18.42
CA THR A 423 0.76 2.17 -18.09
C THR A 423 0.03 3.47 -17.78
N MET A 424 0.65 4.41 -17.04
CA MET A 424 0.08 5.74 -16.78
C MET A 424 -0.19 6.50 -18.07
N ALA A 425 0.77 6.50 -19.01
CA ALA A 425 0.62 7.17 -20.30
C ALA A 425 -0.47 6.52 -21.15
N ARG A 426 -0.48 5.19 -21.25
CA ARG A 426 -1.47 4.41 -22.01
C ARG A 426 -2.90 4.66 -21.54
N GLU A 427 -3.11 4.68 -20.24
CA GLU A 427 -4.43 4.87 -19.61
C GLU A 427 -4.78 6.34 -19.39
N ALA A 428 -3.91 7.28 -19.80
CA ALA A 428 -4.05 8.73 -19.62
C ALA A 428 -4.38 9.11 -18.16
N LEU A 429 -3.68 8.52 -17.19
CA LEU A 429 -3.98 8.68 -15.77
C LEU A 429 -3.53 10.03 -15.22
N ASP A 430 -4.35 10.66 -14.41
CA ASP A 430 -4.03 11.92 -13.72
C ASP A 430 -3.05 11.71 -12.56
N VAL A 431 -1.79 11.41 -12.89
CA VAL A 431 -0.71 11.14 -11.94
C VAL A 431 0.42 12.14 -12.12
N THR A 432 0.80 12.80 -11.02
CA THR A 432 2.02 13.61 -10.95
C THR A 432 3.11 12.79 -10.26
N VAL A 433 4.11 12.36 -11.00
CA VAL A 433 5.27 11.64 -10.47
C VAL A 433 6.33 12.65 -10.08
N VAL A 434 6.82 12.59 -8.84
CA VAL A 434 7.92 13.42 -8.34
C VAL A 434 9.07 12.51 -7.93
N VAL A 435 10.17 12.56 -8.69
CA VAL A 435 11.37 11.74 -8.44
C VAL A 435 12.38 12.53 -7.65
N LEU A 436 12.74 12.05 -6.48
CA LEU A 436 13.70 12.63 -5.56
C LEU A 436 15.08 12.03 -5.85
N SER A 437 15.84 12.69 -6.73
CA SER A 437 17.12 12.19 -7.24
C SER A 437 18.28 12.65 -6.36
N ASN A 438 18.58 11.87 -5.32
CA ASN A 438 19.77 12.05 -4.48
C ASN A 438 20.97 11.21 -4.97
N ARG A 439 20.80 10.37 -5.99
CA ARG A 439 21.78 9.51 -6.67
C ARG A 439 22.46 8.51 -5.75
N ARG A 440 21.73 8.05 -4.71
CA ARG A 440 22.28 7.14 -3.71
C ARG A 440 21.21 6.37 -2.94
N TYR A 441 21.51 5.16 -2.55
CA TYR A 441 20.77 4.44 -1.51
C TYR A 441 21.15 4.96 -0.11
N ALA A 442 20.82 6.23 0.19
CA ALA A 442 21.26 6.93 1.39
C ALA A 442 20.85 6.22 2.71
N ILE A 443 19.69 5.54 2.73
CA ILE A 443 19.27 4.77 3.90
C ILE A 443 20.28 3.65 4.23
N LEU A 444 20.90 3.02 3.22
CA LEU A 444 21.84 1.91 3.45
C LEU A 444 23.16 2.38 4.07
N ASP A 445 23.60 3.60 3.78
CA ASP A 445 24.75 4.19 4.49
C ASP A 445 24.47 4.37 5.97
N PHE A 446 23.27 4.87 6.29
CA PHE A 446 22.83 5.06 7.65
C PHE A 446 22.69 3.71 8.37
N GLU A 447 22.03 2.73 7.74
CA GLU A 447 21.84 1.39 8.31
C GLU A 447 23.17 0.64 8.51
N ARG A 448 24.13 0.82 7.61
CA ARG A 448 25.47 0.25 7.75
C ARG A 448 26.16 0.69 9.05
N GLN A 449 26.02 1.96 9.41
CA GLN A 449 26.56 2.48 10.67
C GLN A 449 25.82 1.89 11.88
N ARG A 450 24.50 1.79 11.81
CA ARG A 450 23.65 1.28 12.91
C ARG A 450 23.91 -0.19 13.22
N VAL A 451 24.17 -1.02 12.22
CA VAL A 451 24.51 -2.45 12.44
C VAL A 451 25.99 -2.65 12.77
N GLY A 452 26.77 -1.58 12.91
CA GLY A 452 28.21 -1.66 13.23
C GLY A 452 29.07 -2.23 12.11
N ALA A 453 28.58 -2.24 10.85
CA ALA A 453 29.36 -2.70 9.69
C ALA A 453 30.35 -1.60 9.30
N THR A 454 31.56 -1.67 9.89
CA THR A 454 32.65 -0.73 9.62
C THR A 454 33.38 -1.09 8.31
N GLY A 455 33.76 -0.08 7.53
CA GLY A 455 34.46 -0.22 6.26
C GLY A 455 33.82 0.67 5.20
N ALA A 456 34.56 1.64 4.70
CA ALA A 456 34.16 2.54 3.61
C ALA A 456 35.21 2.47 2.51
N GLY A 457 35.22 1.35 1.79
CA GLY A 457 36.10 1.17 0.63
C GLY A 457 35.35 1.39 -0.68
N ASP A 458 36.06 1.60 -1.77
CA ASP A 458 35.50 1.83 -3.11
C ASP A 458 34.48 0.76 -3.55
N ALA A 459 34.61 -0.48 -3.09
CA ALA A 459 33.69 -1.55 -3.46
C ALA A 459 32.31 -1.36 -2.83
N SER A 460 32.24 -1.01 -1.54
CA SER A 460 30.98 -0.73 -0.85
C SER A 460 30.33 0.56 -1.37
N GLU A 461 31.12 1.60 -1.64
CA GLU A 461 30.61 2.84 -2.22
C GLU A 461 29.94 2.61 -3.58
N ARG A 462 30.54 1.79 -4.45
CA ARG A 462 29.96 1.45 -5.76
C ARG A 462 28.63 0.71 -5.70
N LEU A 463 28.33 0.00 -4.59
CA LEU A 463 27.06 -0.70 -4.41
C LEU A 463 25.93 0.23 -3.94
N LEU A 464 26.27 1.40 -3.42
CA LEU A 464 25.30 2.35 -2.86
C LEU A 464 25.09 3.59 -3.74
N ALA A 465 26.05 3.90 -4.62
CA ALA A 465 26.01 5.06 -5.51
C ALA A 465 25.20 4.77 -6.78
N LEU A 466 24.36 5.73 -7.19
CA LEU A 466 23.53 5.70 -8.40
C LEU A 466 23.91 6.81 -9.39
N ASP A 467 25.19 7.23 -9.36
CA ASP A 467 25.72 8.37 -10.12
C ASP A 467 26.62 7.98 -11.31
N ARG A 468 26.87 6.68 -11.53
CA ARG A 468 27.80 6.17 -12.57
C ARG A 468 27.21 5.03 -13.39
N PRO A 469 26.46 5.33 -14.47
CA PRO A 469 26.05 6.66 -14.95
C PRO A 469 24.92 7.27 -14.12
N THR A 470 24.78 8.59 -14.14
CA THR A 470 23.59 9.27 -13.61
C THR A 470 22.38 8.87 -14.46
N ILE A 471 21.27 8.53 -13.79
CA ILE A 471 20.03 8.16 -14.44
C ILE A 471 19.31 9.43 -14.91
N ASP A 472 18.93 9.49 -16.19
CA ASP A 472 18.09 10.55 -16.77
C ASP A 472 16.61 10.16 -16.62
N PHE A 473 16.00 10.49 -15.49
CA PHE A 473 14.58 10.19 -15.25
C PHE A 473 13.65 10.93 -16.19
N CYS A 474 13.99 12.16 -16.57
CA CYS A 474 13.23 12.90 -17.57
C CYS A 474 13.29 12.23 -18.94
N GLY A 475 14.43 11.69 -19.34
CA GLY A 475 14.61 10.93 -20.57
C GLY A 475 13.79 9.62 -20.56
N LEU A 476 13.83 8.87 -19.46
CA LEU A 476 13.04 7.65 -19.27
C LEU A 476 11.53 7.92 -19.36
N ALA A 477 11.05 8.97 -18.70
CA ALA A 477 9.63 9.34 -18.75
C ALA A 477 9.17 9.70 -20.16
N ARG A 478 9.97 10.51 -20.89
CA ARG A 478 9.66 10.89 -22.29
C ARG A 478 9.65 9.68 -23.22
N ALA A 479 10.57 8.73 -23.04
CA ALA A 479 10.61 7.50 -23.81
C ALA A 479 9.35 6.61 -23.58
N MET A 480 8.68 6.77 -22.43
CA MET A 480 7.43 6.10 -22.09
C MET A 480 6.17 6.96 -22.37
N GLY A 481 6.32 8.11 -23.03
CA GLY A 481 5.19 8.95 -23.45
C GLY A 481 4.72 9.96 -22.40
N ILE A 482 5.51 10.19 -21.32
CA ILE A 482 5.17 11.12 -20.25
C ILE A 482 5.96 12.42 -20.38
N PRO A 483 5.33 13.61 -20.40
CA PRO A 483 6.04 14.88 -20.31
C PRO A 483 6.78 15.00 -18.98
N ALA A 484 8.04 15.48 -19.06
CA ALA A 484 8.91 15.51 -17.89
C ALA A 484 9.70 16.81 -17.80
N THR A 485 9.92 17.27 -16.56
CA THR A 485 10.63 18.51 -16.23
C THR A 485 11.64 18.27 -15.11
N LEU A 486 12.89 18.69 -15.33
CA LEU A 486 13.91 18.79 -14.29
C LEU A 486 13.83 20.19 -13.66
N VAL A 487 13.76 20.27 -12.33
CA VAL A 487 13.69 21.55 -11.60
C VAL A 487 15.03 21.88 -10.92
N ALA A 488 15.33 23.16 -10.76
CA ALA A 488 16.59 23.61 -10.18
C ALA A 488 16.41 24.28 -8.80
N THR A 489 15.25 24.85 -8.52
CA THR A 489 14.94 25.58 -7.27
C THR A 489 13.62 25.13 -6.68
N ALA A 490 13.39 25.46 -5.40
CA ALA A 490 12.11 25.21 -4.75
C ALA A 490 10.94 25.97 -5.42
N HIS A 491 11.20 27.16 -5.96
CA HIS A 491 10.22 27.92 -6.73
C HIS A 491 9.85 27.22 -8.05
N ASP A 492 10.86 26.72 -8.80
CA ASP A 492 10.60 25.96 -10.03
C ASP A 492 9.77 24.69 -9.75
N LEU A 493 10.00 24.05 -8.59
CA LEU A 493 9.20 22.89 -8.16
C LEU A 493 7.75 23.28 -7.92
N VAL A 494 7.49 24.37 -7.19
CA VAL A 494 6.12 24.87 -6.95
C VAL A 494 5.39 25.13 -8.28
N ASP A 495 6.05 25.78 -9.23
CA ASP A 495 5.47 26.06 -10.53
C ASP A 495 5.25 24.82 -11.39
N ALA A 496 6.18 23.85 -11.33
CA ALA A 496 6.03 22.57 -12.03
C ALA A 496 4.86 21.76 -11.47
N LEU A 497 4.71 21.71 -10.13
CA LEU A 497 3.59 21.04 -9.47
C LEU A 497 2.25 21.67 -9.87
N ARG A 498 2.12 23.00 -9.82
CA ARG A 498 0.90 23.72 -10.23
C ARG A 498 0.53 23.46 -11.69
N ARG A 499 1.53 23.49 -12.60
CA ARG A 499 1.29 23.15 -14.02
C ARG A 499 0.83 21.71 -14.19
N SER A 500 1.47 20.77 -13.50
CA SER A 500 1.09 19.35 -13.53
C SER A 500 -0.36 19.14 -13.07
N TYR A 501 -0.75 19.77 -11.96
CA TYR A 501 -2.11 19.63 -11.41
C TYR A 501 -3.19 20.27 -12.30
N ALA A 502 -2.84 21.28 -13.08
CA ALA A 502 -3.75 21.95 -14.02
C ALA A 502 -3.85 21.25 -15.40
N THR A 503 -3.05 20.20 -15.62
CA THR A 503 -3.00 19.49 -16.90
C THR A 503 -3.53 18.07 -16.71
N GLU A 504 -4.40 17.60 -17.60
CA GLU A 504 -4.87 16.22 -17.62
C GLU A 504 -3.75 15.27 -18.07
N GLY A 505 -3.80 14.03 -17.55
CA GLY A 505 -2.83 12.99 -17.84
C GLY A 505 -1.60 13.02 -16.94
N PRO A 506 -0.66 12.09 -17.17
CA PRO A 506 0.51 11.92 -16.31
C PRO A 506 1.62 12.93 -16.64
N SER A 507 2.39 13.30 -15.63
CA SER A 507 3.62 14.10 -15.77
C SER A 507 4.67 13.66 -14.77
N LEU A 508 5.96 13.90 -15.09
CA LEU A 508 7.08 13.63 -14.19
C LEU A 508 7.86 14.89 -13.90
N ILE A 509 8.21 15.09 -12.63
CA ILE A 509 9.06 16.18 -12.14
C ILE A 509 10.26 15.54 -11.44
N GLU A 510 11.46 15.77 -11.99
CA GLU A 510 12.72 15.34 -11.36
C GLU A 510 13.24 16.45 -10.45
N VAL A 511 13.47 16.09 -9.18
CA VAL A 511 13.92 16.97 -8.10
C VAL A 511 15.29 16.51 -7.64
N PRO A 512 16.37 17.14 -8.09
CA PRO A 512 17.70 16.83 -7.58
C PRO A 512 17.84 17.27 -6.12
N LEU A 513 18.25 16.32 -5.27
CA LEU A 513 18.50 16.59 -3.85
C LEU A 513 19.96 16.30 -3.49
N PRO A 514 20.48 16.91 -2.41
CA PRO A 514 21.77 16.51 -1.86
C PRO A 514 21.81 15.03 -1.50
N SER A 515 22.95 14.37 -1.68
CA SER A 515 23.14 12.95 -1.37
C SER A 515 23.29 12.66 0.13
N ALA A 516 23.48 13.68 0.95
CA ALA A 516 23.59 13.59 2.40
C ALA A 516 22.24 13.93 3.07
N PHE A 517 21.99 13.28 4.23
CA PHE A 517 20.90 13.61 5.14
C PHE A 517 21.04 15.00 5.74
#